data_fd9568e85e20a98fe4da4336cbc9ff72
#
_entry.id   fd9568e85e20a98fe4da4336cbc9ff72
#
_cell.length_a   1.000
_cell.length_b   1.000
_cell.length_c   1.000
_cell.angle_alpha   90.00
_cell.angle_beta   90.00
_cell.angle_gamma   90.00
#
_symmetry.space_group_name_H-M   'P 1'
#
loop_
_entity.id
_entity.type
_entity.pdbx_description
1 polymer ?
#
loop_
_entity_poly.entity_id
_entity_poly.type
_entity_poly.pdbx_seq_one_letter_code
_entity_poly.pdbx_strand_id
1 'polypeptide(L)'
;MLELTKKQGKKNYRKDPKLNIDLDIVVYAFQYSSGLCFYYENNTQDRKLEETLKLVKMIGVEIVGDHEKDDEVKIELTPGEQRLVQLKAIKPNWSVQSNVSYFIREAFT
;
A
#
# COMPACT_ATOMS: atom_id res chain seq x y z
N MET A 1 1.28 -13.71 -7.73
CA MET A 1 0.37 -12.63 -7.31
C MET A 1 0.94 -11.24 -7.59
N LEU A 2 2.23 -11.02 -7.37
CA LEU A 2 2.90 -9.75 -7.65
C LEU A 2 2.79 -9.33 -9.12
N GLU A 3 3.04 -10.21 -10.05
CA GLU A 3 2.95 -9.91 -11.48
C GLU A 3 1.54 -9.52 -11.90
N LEU A 4 0.53 -10.19 -11.38
CA LEU A 4 -0.87 -9.85 -11.65
C LEU A 4 -1.22 -8.48 -11.06
N THR A 5 -0.74 -8.20 -9.86
CA THR A 5 -0.97 -6.91 -9.21
C THR A 5 -0.39 -5.77 -10.03
N LYS A 6 0.81 -5.94 -10.58
CA LYS A 6 1.43 -4.93 -11.43
C LYS A 6 0.75 -4.79 -12.79
N LYS A 7 0.27 -5.89 -13.38
CA LYS A 7 -0.36 -5.87 -14.71
C LYS A 7 -1.81 -5.40 -14.68
N GLN A 8 -2.57 -5.84 -13.70
CA GLN A 8 -4.02 -5.65 -13.66
C GLN A 8 -4.47 -4.75 -12.51
N GLY A 9 -3.57 -4.43 -11.59
CA GLY A 9 -3.89 -3.58 -10.45
C GLY A 9 -4.12 -2.13 -10.85
N LYS A 10 -4.94 -1.46 -10.07
CA LYS A 10 -5.14 -0.02 -10.21
C LYS A 10 -3.91 0.72 -9.72
N LYS A 11 -3.34 1.54 -10.58
CA LYS A 11 -2.10 2.27 -10.34
C LYS A 11 -2.40 3.65 -9.76
N ASN A 12 -1.72 4.00 -8.68
CA ASN A 12 -1.87 5.29 -8.03
C ASN A 12 -0.50 5.83 -7.63
N TYR A 13 -0.21 7.08 -8.00
CA TYR A 13 1.04 7.75 -7.65
C TYR A 13 0.85 8.60 -6.40
N ARG A 14 1.86 8.60 -5.53
CA ARG A 14 1.90 9.51 -4.39
C ARG A 14 2.38 10.88 -4.83
N LYS A 15 1.81 11.92 -4.25
CA LYS A 15 2.11 13.31 -4.62
C LYS A 15 2.98 13.98 -3.58
N ASP A 16 3.88 14.85 -4.06
CA ASP A 16 4.58 15.77 -3.20
C ASP A 16 3.56 16.79 -2.68
N PRO A 17 3.34 16.89 -1.36
CA PRO A 17 2.32 17.80 -0.82
C PRO A 17 2.66 19.28 -0.98
N LYS A 18 3.93 19.63 -1.15
CA LYS A 18 4.36 21.03 -1.34
C LYS A 18 4.20 21.48 -2.79
N LEU A 19 4.55 20.62 -3.74
CA LEU A 19 4.56 20.94 -5.16
C LEU A 19 3.31 20.47 -5.89
N ASN A 20 2.53 19.59 -5.26
CA ASN A 20 1.32 18.96 -5.83
C ASN A 20 1.59 18.28 -7.17
N ILE A 21 2.74 17.62 -7.28
CA ILE A 21 3.13 16.84 -8.45
C ILE A 21 3.24 15.37 -8.08
N ASP A 22 3.00 14.50 -9.06
CA ASP A 22 3.18 13.07 -8.89
C ASP A 22 4.67 12.74 -8.76
N LEU A 23 4.98 11.94 -7.74
CA LEU A 23 6.32 11.36 -7.56
C LEU A 23 6.33 9.94 -8.12
N ASP A 24 7.51 9.43 -8.39
CA ASP A 24 7.67 8.05 -8.82
C ASP A 24 7.66 7.10 -7.61
N ILE A 25 6.66 7.29 -6.77
CA ILE A 25 6.28 6.39 -5.69
C ILE A 25 4.89 5.88 -6.05
N VAL A 26 4.79 4.63 -6.41
CA VAL A 26 3.58 4.08 -7.00
C VAL A 26 3.03 2.94 -6.15
N VAL A 27 1.70 2.89 -6.07
CA VAL A 27 0.98 1.81 -5.40
C VAL A 27 0.06 1.15 -6.42
N TYR A 28 0.17 -0.16 -6.52
CA TYR A 28 -0.73 -0.98 -7.34
C TYR A 28 -1.70 -1.70 -6.41
N ALA A 29 -3.00 -1.52 -6.63
CA ALA A 29 -4.03 -2.21 -5.86
C ALA A 29 -4.75 -3.22 -6.75
N PHE A 30 -4.78 -4.47 -6.34
CA PHE A 30 -5.41 -5.54 -7.09
C PHE A 30 -6.31 -6.37 -6.19
N GLN A 31 -7.59 -6.42 -6.56
CA GLN A 31 -8.59 -7.24 -5.88
C GLN A 31 -8.82 -8.53 -6.68
N TYR A 32 -8.83 -9.65 -5.98
CA TYR A 32 -9.10 -10.96 -6.57
C TYR A 32 -10.10 -11.71 -5.69
N SER A 33 -10.48 -12.91 -6.08
CA SER A 33 -11.56 -13.66 -5.40
C SER A 33 -11.27 -13.95 -3.92
N SER A 34 -10.00 -14.16 -3.57
CA SER A 34 -9.61 -14.52 -2.21
C SER A 34 -8.83 -13.43 -1.48
N GLY A 35 -8.91 -12.19 -1.94
CA GLY A 35 -8.27 -11.09 -1.20
C GLY A 35 -7.98 -9.85 -2.00
N LEU A 36 -7.07 -9.05 -1.46
CA LEU A 36 -6.66 -7.78 -2.00
C LEU A 36 -5.16 -7.59 -1.75
N CYS A 37 -4.44 -7.13 -2.75
CA CYS A 37 -3.02 -6.86 -2.64
C CYS A 37 -2.73 -5.39 -2.94
N PHE A 38 -1.80 -4.82 -2.18
CA PHE A 38 -1.21 -3.52 -2.45
C PHE A 38 0.29 -3.72 -2.64
N TYR A 39 0.80 -3.32 -3.79
CA TYR A 39 2.22 -3.39 -4.06
C TYR A 39 2.78 -1.99 -4.20
N TYR A 40 3.76 -1.67 -3.37
CA TYR A 40 4.39 -0.36 -3.26
C TYR A 40 5.77 -0.39 -3.91
N GLU A 41 6.07 0.61 -4.73
CA GLU A 41 7.40 0.81 -5.30
C GLU A 41 7.83 2.26 -5.09
N ASN A 42 8.99 2.46 -4.46
CA ASN A 42 9.61 3.77 -4.38
C ASN A 42 10.75 3.83 -5.40
N ASN A 43 10.48 4.42 -6.54
CA ASN A 43 11.46 4.54 -7.64
C ASN A 43 12.16 5.90 -7.64
N THR A 44 11.97 6.71 -6.59
CA THR A 44 12.68 7.98 -6.46
C THR A 44 14.12 7.75 -6.00
N GLN A 45 14.95 8.77 -6.14
CA GLN A 45 16.33 8.73 -5.68
C GLN A 45 16.52 9.39 -4.32
N ASP A 46 15.59 10.24 -3.90
CA ASP A 46 15.80 11.14 -2.75
C ASP A 46 14.57 11.33 -1.85
N ARG A 47 13.52 10.56 -2.04
CA ARG A 47 12.30 10.68 -1.24
C ARG A 47 12.01 9.41 -0.47
N LYS A 48 11.52 9.59 0.75
CA LYS A 48 11.06 8.49 1.62
C LYS A 48 9.55 8.60 1.80
N LEU A 49 8.86 7.47 1.64
CA LEU A 49 7.43 7.37 1.94
C LEU A 49 7.23 6.83 3.35
N GLU A 50 6.40 7.53 4.13
CA GLU A 50 5.88 7.03 5.40
C GLU A 50 4.36 7.00 5.28
N GLU A 51 3.78 5.82 5.19
CA GLU A 51 2.35 5.65 4.94
C GLU A 51 1.70 4.78 5.99
N THR A 52 0.48 5.15 6.36
CA THR A 52 -0.37 4.33 7.21
C THR A 52 -1.59 3.92 6.41
N LEU A 53 -1.74 2.61 6.20
CA LEU A 53 -2.92 2.00 5.62
C LEU A 53 -3.81 1.53 6.75
N LYS A 54 -4.94 2.20 6.94
CA LYS A 54 -5.90 1.85 7.99
C LYS A 54 -7.13 1.19 7.40
N LEU A 55 -7.47 0.02 7.91
CA LEU A 55 -8.65 -0.72 7.50
C LEU A 55 -9.81 -0.32 8.40
N VAL A 56 -10.69 0.55 7.91
CA VAL A 56 -11.76 1.13 8.71
C VAL A 56 -13.00 0.24 8.80
N LYS A 57 -13.08 -0.76 7.93
CA LYS A 57 -14.13 -1.75 7.97
C LYS A 57 -13.58 -3.08 7.42
N MET A 58 -13.54 -4.10 8.28
CA MET A 58 -13.02 -5.41 7.92
C MET A 58 -14.07 -6.47 8.22
N ILE A 59 -14.52 -7.17 7.20
CA ILE A 59 -15.43 -8.30 7.34
C ILE A 59 -14.84 -9.49 6.60
N GLY A 60 -14.50 -10.54 7.36
CA GLY A 60 -13.97 -11.76 6.78
C GLY A 60 -12.63 -11.64 6.08
N VAL A 61 -11.77 -10.75 6.56
CA VAL A 61 -10.46 -10.47 5.98
C VAL A 61 -9.42 -10.39 7.09
N GLU A 62 -8.20 -10.84 6.80
CA GLU A 62 -7.07 -10.68 7.71
C GLU A 62 -5.84 -10.18 6.95
N ILE A 63 -4.97 -9.46 7.67
CA ILE A 63 -3.68 -9.00 7.13
C ILE A 63 -2.70 -10.17 7.18
N VAL A 64 -2.02 -10.44 6.06
CA VAL A 64 -1.01 -11.51 5.98
C VAL A 64 0.33 -10.97 6.44
N GLY A 65 1.05 -11.75 7.25
CA GLY A 65 2.40 -11.43 7.71
C GLY A 65 2.42 -10.66 9.03
N ASP A 66 3.59 -10.15 9.37
CA ASP A 66 3.81 -9.43 10.62
C ASP A 66 3.19 -8.03 10.56
N HIS A 67 2.42 -7.70 11.59
CA HIS A 67 1.79 -6.39 11.72
C HIS A 67 1.53 -6.12 13.22
N GLU A 68 1.60 -4.84 13.60
CA GLU A 68 1.42 -4.46 14.99
C GLU A 68 -0.05 -4.43 15.42
N LYS A 69 -0.94 -4.09 14.48
CA LYS A 69 -2.38 -3.99 14.74
C LYS A 69 -3.15 -4.78 13.70
N ASP A 70 -4.30 -5.31 14.08
CA ASP A 70 -5.13 -6.11 13.19
C ASP A 70 -5.83 -5.30 12.10
N ASP A 71 -5.85 -3.98 12.22
CA ASP A 71 -6.58 -3.09 11.31
C ASP A 71 -5.69 -2.00 10.70
N GLU A 72 -4.37 -2.12 10.83
CA GLU A 72 -3.47 -1.06 10.39
C GLU A 72 -2.13 -1.62 9.95
N VAL A 73 -1.63 -1.10 8.82
CA VAL A 73 -0.28 -1.42 8.33
C VAL A 73 0.49 -0.12 8.16
N LYS A 74 1.68 -0.05 8.76
CA LYS A 74 2.60 1.06 8.57
C LYS A 74 3.65 0.66 7.55
N ILE A 75 3.86 1.53 6.58
CA ILE A 75 4.74 1.29 5.44
C ILE A 75 5.79 2.39 5.42
N GLU A 76 7.05 2.01 5.50
CA GLU A 76 8.18 2.91 5.31
C GLU A 76 8.98 2.41 4.12
N LEU A 77 9.16 3.28 3.11
CA LEU A 77 9.89 2.94 1.89
C LEU A 77 10.93 4.00 1.58
N THR A 78 12.20 3.61 1.69
CA THR A 78 13.31 4.42 1.23
C THR A 78 13.49 4.24 -0.29
N PRO A 79 14.30 5.10 -0.95
CA PRO A 79 14.52 4.98 -2.39
C PRO A 79 14.96 3.57 -2.82
N GLY A 80 14.33 3.04 -3.84
CA GLY A 80 14.62 1.72 -4.38
C GLY A 80 13.93 0.57 -3.67
N GLU A 81 13.23 0.82 -2.58
CA GLU A 81 12.53 -0.23 -1.85
C GLU A 81 11.15 -0.54 -2.43
N GLN A 82 10.71 -1.76 -2.17
CA GLN A 82 9.41 -2.28 -2.58
C GLN A 82 8.77 -3.01 -1.41
N ARG A 83 7.44 -3.06 -1.39
CA ARG A 83 6.72 -3.80 -0.36
C ARG A 83 5.38 -4.28 -0.87
N LEU A 84 5.08 -5.53 -0.59
CA LEU A 84 3.78 -6.14 -0.85
C LEU A 84 2.99 -6.22 0.45
N VAL A 85 1.78 -5.64 0.45
CA VAL A 85 0.81 -5.79 1.54
C VAL A 85 -0.32 -6.65 1.01
N GLN A 86 -0.66 -7.69 1.74
CA GLN A 86 -1.64 -8.66 1.31
C GLN A 86 -2.74 -8.83 2.35
N LEU A 87 -3.99 -8.76 1.91
CA LEU A 87 -5.16 -9.02 2.72
C LEU A 87 -5.80 -10.31 2.20
N LYS A 88 -6.00 -11.26 3.10
CA LYS A 88 -6.55 -12.57 2.75
C LYS A 88 -8.00 -12.66 3.18
N ALA A 89 -8.87 -13.08 2.28
CA ALA A 89 -10.27 -13.38 2.62
C ALA A 89 -10.34 -14.71 3.37
N ILE A 90 -11.01 -14.69 4.53
CA ILE A 90 -11.21 -15.88 5.37
C ILE A 90 -12.68 -16.31 5.38
N LYS A 91 -13.55 -15.56 4.72
CA LYS A 91 -14.98 -15.88 4.57
C LYS A 91 -15.42 -15.52 3.14
N PRO A 92 -16.42 -16.23 2.58
CA PRO A 92 -16.87 -15.96 1.20
C PRO A 92 -17.41 -14.56 0.97
N ASN A 93 -18.10 -13.99 1.94
CA ASN A 93 -18.70 -12.64 1.83
C ASN A 93 -17.84 -11.61 2.56
N TRP A 94 -16.60 -11.49 2.10
CA TRP A 94 -15.68 -10.55 2.71
C TRP A 94 -15.82 -9.16 2.11
N SER A 95 -15.50 -8.16 2.92
CA SER A 95 -15.39 -6.79 2.46
C SER A 95 -14.39 -6.01 3.31
N VAL A 96 -13.78 -5.00 2.71
CA VAL A 96 -12.85 -4.14 3.41
C VAL A 96 -12.92 -2.73 2.84
N GLN A 97 -12.84 -1.74 3.72
CA GLN A 97 -12.67 -0.34 3.36
C GLN A 97 -11.39 0.16 4.01
N SER A 98 -10.64 0.98 3.30
CA SER A 98 -9.37 1.47 3.79
C SER A 98 -9.25 2.97 3.64
N ASN A 99 -8.51 3.58 4.55
CA ASN A 99 -8.08 4.96 4.48
C ASN A 99 -6.56 4.99 4.49
N VAL A 100 -6.00 5.92 3.74
CA VAL A 100 -4.55 6.08 3.62
C VAL A 100 -4.17 7.48 4.06
N SER A 101 -3.15 7.58 4.90
CA SER A 101 -2.46 8.82 5.19
C SER A 101 -0.97 8.63 4.96
N TYR A 102 -0.29 9.65 4.43
CA TYR A 102 1.12 9.51 4.14
C TYR A 102 1.86 10.83 4.25
N PHE A 103 3.17 10.70 4.48
CA PHE A 103 4.13 11.80 4.43
C PHE A 103 5.24 11.45 3.46
N ILE A 104 5.71 12.45 2.73
CA ILE A 104 6.88 12.33 1.87
C ILE A 104 7.99 13.16 2.50
N ARG A 105 9.12 12.54 2.77
CA ARG A 105 10.28 13.19 3.37
C ARG A 105 11.49 13.08 2.46
N GLU A 106 12.48 13.93 2.69
CA GLU A 106 13.77 13.77 2.05
C GLU A 106 14.50 12.60 2.71
N ALA A 107 15.07 11.71 1.89
CA ALA A 107 15.65 10.47 2.38
C ALA A 107 17.03 10.64 3.02
N PHE A 108 17.75 11.72 2.70
CA PHE A 108 19.15 11.89 3.07
C PHE A 108 19.44 13.19 3.83
N THR A 109 18.48 13.70 4.56
CA THR A 109 18.68 14.88 5.40
C THR A 109 18.81 14.54 6.85
#